data_ab63d365cb97192d55d0472ad440f536
#
_entry.id   ab63d365cb97192d55d0472ad440f536
#
_cell.length_a   1.000
_cell.length_b   1.000
_cell.length_c   1.000
_cell.angle_alpha   90.00
_cell.angle_beta   90.00
_cell.angle_gamma   90.00
#
_symmetry.space_group_name_H-M   'P 1'
#
loop_
_entity.id
_entity.type
_entity.pdbx_description
1 polymer ?
#
loop_
_entity_poly.entity_id
_entity_poly.type
_entity_poly.pdbx_seq_one_letter_code
_entity_poly.pdbx_strand_id
1 'polypeptide(L)'
;MQLEIKNIGKCYGEKEALKELTLQLSPGIYGLLGPNGAGKSTLMKLICMLIEPTAGTILFDGKDIRTDRKKFLKLLGYMPQQHCLYPEFGVEEYLYYIGTLKGMDKKRVEKSTEELLKKVRLLDVRTQKIRTLSCGMQQRLMFAQALLDNPKVLILDEPTAGLDPEKRIEMRNLIAEYAKDKIIIIATHVVSDVELIADKILLLKKGELLAESSVLELTKSLYGKVCELEVEEELEILEKKYRISSVYRREGKIYAKIILKTGEKLPEKAVEVYPDLEDVYLYYFRGSEE
;
A
#
# COMPACT_ATOMS: atom_id res chain seq x y z
N MET A 1 16.95 12.10 -5.47
CA MET A 1 15.51 12.24 -5.26
C MET A 1 15.16 11.63 -3.91
N GLN A 2 14.52 12.40 -3.05
CA GLN A 2 14.22 12.00 -1.68
C GLN A 2 12.95 12.71 -1.20
N LEU A 3 12.08 11.97 -0.52
CA LEU A 3 10.91 12.51 0.18
C LEU A 3 11.16 12.35 1.68
N GLU A 4 11.24 13.47 2.39
CA GLU A 4 11.51 13.50 3.82
C GLU A 4 10.26 13.98 4.55
N ILE A 5 9.81 13.22 5.53
CA ILE A 5 8.71 13.54 6.43
C ILE A 5 9.36 13.80 7.79
N LYS A 6 9.25 15.02 8.31
CA LYS A 6 9.95 15.45 9.53
C LYS A 6 8.94 15.82 10.62
N ASN A 7 8.87 15.00 11.66
CA ASN A 7 8.04 15.21 12.86
C ASN A 7 6.57 15.55 12.51
N ILE A 8 6.02 14.86 11.51
CA ILE A 8 4.66 15.11 11.05
C ILE A 8 3.65 14.65 12.09
N GLY A 9 2.87 15.61 12.58
CA GLY A 9 1.72 15.40 13.43
C GLY A 9 0.42 15.86 12.76
N LYS A 10 -0.68 15.13 13.00
CA LYS A 10 -2.01 15.52 12.55
C LYS A 10 -3.08 15.22 13.59
N CYS A 11 -3.77 16.27 14.05
CA CYS A 11 -4.92 16.18 14.92
C CYS A 11 -6.21 16.52 14.16
N TYR A 12 -7.30 15.83 14.48
CA TYR A 12 -8.68 16.12 14.11
C TYR A 12 -9.48 16.34 15.39
N GLY A 13 -9.62 17.60 15.81
CA GLY A 13 -10.11 17.91 17.15
C GLY A 13 -9.19 17.29 18.21
N GLU A 14 -9.73 16.49 19.10
CA GLU A 14 -8.96 15.81 20.16
C GLU A 14 -8.26 14.53 19.68
N LYS A 15 -8.62 14.03 18.49
CA LYS A 15 -8.04 12.79 17.96
C LYS A 15 -6.73 13.05 17.27
N GLU A 16 -5.65 12.54 17.83
CA GLU A 16 -4.33 12.54 17.23
C GLU A 16 -4.21 11.37 16.25
N ALA A 17 -4.22 11.69 14.93
CA ALA A 17 -4.19 10.70 13.87
C ALA A 17 -2.76 10.33 13.43
N LEU A 18 -1.80 11.25 13.61
CA LEU A 18 -0.37 11.01 13.44
C LEU A 18 0.42 11.74 14.53
N LYS A 19 1.45 11.06 15.06
CA LYS A 19 2.27 11.50 16.18
C LYS A 19 3.73 11.59 15.79
N GLU A 20 4.22 12.81 15.53
CA GLU A 20 5.64 13.11 15.27
C GLU A 20 6.35 12.13 14.30
N LEU A 21 5.64 11.69 13.27
CA LEU A 21 6.12 10.68 12.34
C LEU A 21 7.29 11.25 11.52
N THR A 22 8.42 10.54 11.53
CA THR A 22 9.61 10.89 10.75
C THR A 22 10.00 9.72 9.85
N LEU A 23 10.15 9.98 8.55
CA LEU A 23 10.49 9.02 7.50
C LEU A 23 11.37 9.67 6.45
N GLN A 24 12.23 8.86 5.83
CA GLN A 24 13.06 9.28 4.72
C GLN A 24 12.99 8.25 3.60
N LEU A 25 12.31 8.61 2.50
CA LEU A 25 12.03 7.72 1.39
C LEU A 25 12.89 8.10 0.18
N SER A 26 13.58 7.13 -0.38
CA SER A 26 14.33 7.19 -1.64
C SER A 26 13.59 6.39 -2.72
N PRO A 27 14.01 6.38 -4.00
CA PRO A 27 13.38 5.56 -5.02
C PRO A 27 13.23 4.11 -4.60
N GLY A 28 12.02 3.58 -4.73
CA GLY A 28 11.62 2.23 -4.33
C GLY A 28 10.13 2.13 -4.03
N ILE A 29 9.67 0.91 -3.76
CA ILE A 29 8.28 0.59 -3.39
C ILE A 29 8.20 0.40 -1.88
N TYR A 30 7.30 1.14 -1.24
CA TYR A 30 7.03 1.10 0.19
C TYR A 30 5.61 0.59 0.45
N GLY A 31 5.50 -0.56 1.12
CA GLY A 31 4.22 -1.08 1.60
C GLY A 31 3.84 -0.42 2.94
N LEU A 32 2.76 0.34 2.98
CA LEU A 32 2.25 0.99 4.19
C LEU A 32 1.17 0.11 4.82
N LEU A 33 1.52 -0.61 5.87
CA LEU A 33 0.66 -1.56 6.57
C LEU A 33 0.26 -1.06 7.96
N GLY A 34 -0.91 -1.47 8.40
CA GLY A 34 -1.45 -1.17 9.73
C GLY A 34 -2.96 -1.35 9.78
N PRO A 35 -3.55 -1.48 10.97
CA PRO A 35 -4.99 -1.65 11.12
C PRO A 35 -5.77 -0.40 10.70
N ASN A 36 -7.10 -0.53 10.67
CA ASN A 36 -7.97 0.61 10.43
C ASN A 36 -7.77 1.66 11.54
N GLY A 37 -7.68 2.92 11.13
CA GLY A 37 -7.39 4.01 12.07
C GLY A 37 -5.91 4.18 12.45
N ALA A 38 -4.99 3.39 11.89
CA ALA A 38 -3.55 3.52 12.16
C ALA A 38 -2.93 4.85 11.70
N GLY A 39 -3.60 5.61 10.80
CA GLY A 39 -3.10 6.87 10.25
C GLY A 39 -2.66 6.81 8.79
N LYS A 40 -2.74 5.64 8.13
CA LYS A 40 -2.31 5.43 6.73
C LYS A 40 -2.89 6.46 5.74
N SER A 41 -4.22 6.56 5.68
CA SER A 41 -4.90 7.50 4.78
C SER A 41 -4.62 8.96 5.16
N THR A 42 -4.38 9.25 6.44
CA THR A 42 -3.98 10.59 6.89
C THR A 42 -2.59 10.95 6.36
N LEU A 43 -1.63 10.03 6.48
CA LEU A 43 -0.27 10.22 5.95
C LEU A 43 -0.29 10.44 4.44
N MET A 44 -1.01 9.60 3.70
CA MET A 44 -1.15 9.76 2.24
C MET A 44 -1.79 11.09 1.85
N LYS A 45 -2.87 11.51 2.54
CA LYS A 45 -3.52 12.81 2.28
C LYS A 45 -2.59 14.00 2.55
N LEU A 46 -1.72 13.92 3.54
CA LEU A 46 -0.70 14.93 3.82
C LEU A 46 0.34 15.01 2.69
N ILE A 47 0.86 13.86 2.24
CA ILE A 47 1.81 13.81 1.10
C ILE A 47 1.15 14.32 -0.17
N CYS A 48 -0.13 13.97 -0.40
CA CYS A 48 -0.91 14.46 -1.54
C CYS A 48 -1.36 15.92 -1.40
N MET A 49 -1.01 16.61 -0.31
CA MET A 49 -1.41 17.99 -0.03
C MET A 49 -2.94 18.21 -0.05
N LEU A 50 -3.70 17.16 0.26
CA LEU A 50 -5.17 17.22 0.40
C LEU A 50 -5.60 17.77 1.75
N ILE A 51 -4.74 17.66 2.75
CA ILE A 51 -4.90 18.23 4.10
C ILE A 51 -3.57 18.82 4.56
N GLU A 52 -3.61 19.72 5.53
CA GLU A 52 -2.43 20.33 6.12
C GLU A 52 -2.02 19.61 7.41
N PRO A 53 -0.73 19.46 7.69
CA PRO A 53 -0.25 18.92 8.97
C PRO A 53 -0.55 19.90 10.11
N THR A 54 -0.72 19.39 11.33
CA THR A 54 -0.81 20.19 12.55
C THR A 54 0.59 20.61 13.03
N ALA A 55 1.57 19.73 12.82
CA ALA A 55 2.98 19.96 13.15
C ALA A 55 3.89 19.30 12.12
N GLY A 56 5.14 19.75 12.06
CA GLY A 56 6.15 19.18 11.20
C GLY A 56 6.09 19.66 9.74
N THR A 57 6.88 19.03 8.89
CA THR A 57 7.02 19.40 7.48
C THR A 57 7.36 18.21 6.59
N ILE A 58 6.97 18.29 5.31
CA ILE A 58 7.32 17.32 4.28
C ILE A 58 8.22 18.03 3.27
N LEU A 59 9.40 17.46 3.03
CA LEU A 59 10.36 18.00 2.06
C LEU A 59 10.49 17.04 0.87
N PHE A 60 10.62 17.61 -0.31
CA PHE A 60 11.01 16.87 -1.52
C PHE A 60 12.32 17.48 -2.05
N ASP A 61 13.37 16.65 -2.12
CA ASP A 61 14.73 17.08 -2.44
C ASP A 61 15.18 18.31 -1.61
N GLY A 62 14.92 18.26 -0.29
CA GLY A 62 15.28 19.28 0.68
C GLY A 62 14.40 20.54 0.67
N LYS A 63 13.36 20.63 -0.18
CA LYS A 63 12.44 21.77 -0.27
C LYS A 63 11.07 21.40 0.29
N ASP A 64 10.53 22.27 1.14
CA ASP A 64 9.15 22.09 1.64
C ASP A 64 8.16 22.05 0.47
N ILE A 65 7.34 21.00 0.42
CA ILE A 65 6.36 20.80 -0.67
C ILE A 65 5.30 21.91 -0.73
N ARG A 66 5.10 22.64 0.38
CA ARG A 66 4.16 23.77 0.45
C ARG A 66 4.70 25.02 -0.24
N THR A 67 6.02 25.21 -0.27
CA THR A 67 6.68 26.42 -0.83
C THR A 67 6.44 26.54 -2.34
N ASP A 68 6.43 25.39 -3.05
CA ASP A 68 6.13 25.36 -4.49
C ASP A 68 5.14 24.21 -4.79
N ARG A 69 3.93 24.38 -4.23
CA ARG A 69 2.84 23.40 -4.35
C ARG A 69 2.59 22.96 -5.79
N LYS A 70 2.55 23.91 -6.74
CA LYS A 70 2.28 23.60 -8.15
C LYS A 70 3.36 22.68 -8.74
N LYS A 71 4.63 22.91 -8.39
CA LYS A 71 5.74 22.11 -8.86
C LYS A 71 5.70 20.71 -8.29
N PHE A 72 5.46 20.56 -6.98
CA PHE A 72 5.37 19.26 -6.36
C PHE A 72 4.18 18.45 -6.89
N LEU A 73 2.99 19.06 -7.06
CA LEU A 73 1.81 18.38 -7.58
C LEU A 73 1.99 17.86 -9.02
N LYS A 74 2.85 18.48 -9.84
CA LYS A 74 3.22 17.93 -11.16
C LYS A 74 4.06 16.64 -11.04
N LEU A 75 4.83 16.51 -9.97
CA LEU A 75 5.66 15.34 -9.70
C LEU A 75 4.92 14.24 -8.95
N LEU A 76 3.67 14.49 -8.55
CA LEU A 76 2.85 13.58 -7.77
C LEU A 76 1.82 12.87 -8.66
N GLY A 77 1.72 11.56 -8.50
CA GLY A 77 0.61 10.74 -8.95
C GLY A 77 -0.17 10.20 -7.75
N TYR A 78 -1.49 10.20 -7.83
CA TYR A 78 -2.33 9.68 -6.78
C TYR A 78 -3.46 8.82 -7.34
N MET A 79 -3.58 7.63 -6.81
CA MET A 79 -4.68 6.70 -7.05
C MET A 79 -5.44 6.50 -5.74
N PRO A 80 -6.63 7.10 -5.59
CA PRO A 80 -7.45 6.96 -4.38
C PRO A 80 -8.13 5.59 -4.32
N GLN A 81 -8.53 5.17 -3.12
CA GLN A 81 -9.25 3.93 -2.87
C GLN A 81 -10.62 3.87 -3.58
N GLN A 82 -11.34 4.99 -3.57
CA GLN A 82 -12.64 5.09 -4.26
C GLN A 82 -12.45 5.50 -5.72
N HIS A 83 -13.22 4.87 -6.61
CA HIS A 83 -13.22 5.21 -8.02
C HIS A 83 -13.78 6.63 -8.23
N CYS A 84 -12.89 7.60 -8.48
CA CYS A 84 -13.25 8.99 -8.80
C CYS A 84 -13.29 9.22 -10.31
N LEU A 85 -13.72 8.21 -11.08
CA LEU A 85 -13.84 8.28 -12.54
C LEU A 85 -15.15 8.97 -12.94
N TYR A 86 -15.15 9.65 -14.06
CA TYR A 86 -16.37 10.25 -14.65
C TYR A 86 -17.03 9.24 -15.61
N PRO A 87 -18.18 8.63 -15.23
CA PRO A 87 -18.76 7.50 -15.97
C PRO A 87 -19.11 7.80 -17.42
N GLU A 88 -19.46 9.04 -17.73
CA GLU A 88 -19.89 9.49 -19.07
C GLU A 88 -18.74 9.87 -20.00
N PHE A 89 -17.51 9.97 -19.48
CA PHE A 89 -16.34 10.20 -20.33
C PHE A 89 -15.96 8.93 -21.10
N GLY A 90 -15.37 9.10 -22.27
CA GLY A 90 -14.60 8.06 -22.93
C GLY A 90 -13.27 7.84 -22.19
N VAL A 91 -12.71 6.66 -22.27
CA VAL A 91 -11.45 6.30 -21.59
C VAL A 91 -10.30 7.25 -21.98
N GLU A 92 -10.11 7.48 -23.27
CA GLU A 92 -9.10 8.39 -23.79
C GLU A 92 -9.43 9.85 -23.44
N GLU A 93 -10.68 10.26 -23.62
CA GLU A 93 -11.19 11.59 -23.29
C GLU A 93 -10.92 11.94 -21.82
N TYR A 94 -11.11 10.99 -20.92
CA TYR A 94 -10.83 11.16 -19.50
C TYR A 94 -9.35 11.44 -19.21
N LEU A 95 -8.44 10.65 -19.78
CA LEU A 95 -7.00 10.88 -19.61
C LEU A 95 -6.56 12.22 -20.22
N TYR A 96 -7.15 12.62 -21.33
CA TYR A 96 -6.94 13.95 -21.92
C TYR A 96 -7.37 15.07 -20.97
N TYR A 97 -8.55 14.93 -20.41
CA TYR A 97 -9.07 15.90 -19.43
C TYR A 97 -8.13 16.03 -18.21
N ILE A 98 -7.71 14.91 -17.63
CA ILE A 98 -6.81 14.91 -16.47
C ILE A 98 -5.43 15.49 -16.85
N GLY A 99 -4.87 15.12 -17.99
CA GLY A 99 -3.60 15.65 -18.47
C GLY A 99 -3.64 17.17 -18.66
N THR A 100 -4.75 17.69 -19.19
CA THR A 100 -4.99 19.14 -19.33
C THR A 100 -5.05 19.82 -17.96
N LEU A 101 -5.73 19.23 -16.98
CA LEU A 101 -5.78 19.76 -15.60
C LEU A 101 -4.38 19.78 -14.94
N LYS A 102 -3.52 18.83 -15.28
CA LYS A 102 -2.10 18.82 -14.84
C LYS A 102 -1.25 19.89 -15.55
N GLY A 103 -1.80 20.59 -16.54
CA GLY A 103 -1.13 21.63 -17.32
C GLY A 103 -0.18 21.08 -18.38
N MET A 104 -0.43 19.86 -18.87
CA MET A 104 0.29 19.29 -20.01
C MET A 104 -0.18 19.97 -21.30
N ASP A 105 0.75 20.19 -22.24
CA ASP A 105 0.38 20.62 -23.58
C ASP A 105 -0.29 19.49 -24.38
N LYS A 106 -1.04 19.85 -25.43
CA LYS A 106 -1.85 18.91 -26.22
C LYS A 106 -1.04 17.73 -26.75
N LYS A 107 0.12 17.97 -27.37
CA LYS A 107 0.94 16.92 -27.98
C LYS A 107 1.47 15.93 -26.91
N ARG A 108 1.84 16.48 -25.76
CA ARG A 108 2.36 15.68 -24.63
C ARG A 108 1.25 14.82 -24.00
N VAL A 109 0.04 15.37 -23.84
CA VAL A 109 -1.12 14.59 -23.36
C VAL A 109 -1.44 13.47 -24.34
N GLU A 110 -1.52 13.75 -25.65
CA GLU A 110 -1.79 12.77 -26.71
C GLU A 110 -0.81 11.58 -26.61
N LYS A 111 0.47 11.87 -26.66
CA LYS A 111 1.52 10.86 -26.60
C LYS A 111 1.47 10.05 -25.30
N SER A 112 1.36 10.73 -24.17
CA SER A 112 1.33 10.07 -22.86
C SER A 112 0.10 9.18 -22.70
N THR A 113 -1.06 9.63 -23.15
CA THR A 113 -2.31 8.87 -23.10
C THR A 113 -2.22 7.59 -23.93
N GLU A 114 -1.75 7.68 -25.18
CA GLU A 114 -1.59 6.50 -26.02
C GLU A 114 -0.61 5.49 -25.43
N GLU A 115 0.55 5.94 -24.96
CA GLU A 115 1.56 5.09 -24.31
C GLU A 115 1.01 4.40 -23.06
N LEU A 116 0.31 5.15 -22.21
CA LEU A 116 -0.29 4.61 -20.97
C LEU A 116 -1.40 3.62 -21.28
N LEU A 117 -2.32 3.93 -22.20
CA LEU A 117 -3.39 3.00 -22.59
C LEU A 117 -2.86 1.67 -23.14
N LYS A 118 -1.77 1.69 -23.92
CA LYS A 118 -1.08 0.47 -24.35
C LYS A 118 -0.56 -0.33 -23.18
N LYS A 119 0.13 0.31 -22.24
CA LYS A 119 0.76 -0.34 -21.09
C LYS A 119 -0.26 -0.93 -20.11
N VAL A 120 -1.35 -0.20 -19.84
CA VAL A 120 -2.41 -0.74 -18.97
C VAL A 120 -3.41 -1.63 -19.72
N ARG A 121 -3.15 -1.96 -21.00
CA ARG A 121 -4.00 -2.82 -21.85
C ARG A 121 -5.44 -2.33 -21.97
N LEU A 122 -5.63 -1.03 -22.20
CA LEU A 122 -6.92 -0.38 -22.41
C LEU A 122 -7.04 0.29 -23.78
N LEU A 123 -6.07 0.09 -24.69
CA LEU A 123 -6.06 0.75 -25.99
C LEU A 123 -7.28 0.36 -26.84
N ASP A 124 -7.68 -0.91 -26.82
CA ASP A 124 -8.80 -1.45 -27.62
C ASP A 124 -10.15 -0.88 -27.18
N VAL A 125 -10.23 -0.37 -25.95
CA VAL A 125 -11.45 0.21 -25.36
C VAL A 125 -11.38 1.72 -25.21
N ARG A 126 -10.39 2.38 -25.83
CA ARG A 126 -10.12 3.82 -25.64
C ARG A 126 -11.29 4.74 -25.89
N THR A 127 -12.19 4.35 -26.80
CA THR A 127 -13.39 5.14 -27.15
C THR A 127 -14.64 4.75 -26.35
N GLN A 128 -14.57 3.67 -25.58
CA GLN A 128 -15.70 3.23 -24.76
C GLN A 128 -15.94 4.15 -23.58
N LYS A 129 -17.19 4.22 -23.13
CA LYS A 129 -17.56 4.97 -21.93
C LYS A 129 -17.06 4.26 -20.68
N ILE A 130 -16.55 5.01 -19.72
CA ILE A 130 -15.98 4.46 -18.47
C ILE A 130 -16.99 3.60 -17.71
N ARG A 131 -18.28 3.95 -17.74
CA ARG A 131 -19.35 3.15 -17.10
C ARG A 131 -19.50 1.72 -17.65
N THR A 132 -18.98 1.44 -18.84
CA THR A 132 -19.06 0.10 -19.46
C THR A 132 -17.83 -0.76 -19.13
N LEU A 133 -16.84 -0.21 -18.47
CA LEU A 133 -15.62 -0.92 -18.10
C LEU A 133 -15.87 -1.84 -16.90
N SER A 134 -15.22 -3.01 -16.90
CA SER A 134 -15.13 -3.87 -15.72
C SER A 134 -14.37 -3.17 -14.58
N CYS A 135 -14.58 -3.64 -13.35
CA CYS A 135 -13.86 -3.11 -12.18
C CYS A 135 -12.33 -3.10 -12.39
N GLY A 136 -11.75 -4.20 -12.90
CA GLY A 136 -10.32 -4.26 -13.18
C GLY A 136 -9.86 -3.31 -14.30
N MET A 137 -10.72 -3.02 -15.30
CA MET A 137 -10.40 -2.02 -16.31
C MET A 137 -10.45 -0.60 -15.73
N GLN A 138 -11.42 -0.31 -14.86
CA GLN A 138 -11.49 0.96 -14.14
C GLN A 138 -10.27 1.17 -13.25
N GLN A 139 -9.84 0.14 -12.54
CA GLN A 139 -8.64 0.17 -11.70
C GLN A 139 -7.39 0.47 -12.52
N ARG A 140 -7.23 -0.19 -13.68
CA ARG A 140 -6.12 0.09 -14.61
C ARG A 140 -6.18 1.52 -15.19
N LEU A 141 -7.36 2.05 -15.45
CA LEU A 141 -7.54 3.44 -15.89
C LEU A 141 -7.14 4.43 -14.79
N MET A 142 -7.51 4.17 -13.53
CA MET A 142 -7.09 4.98 -12.38
C MET A 142 -5.57 4.95 -12.19
N PHE A 143 -4.95 3.80 -12.39
CA PHE A 143 -3.50 3.68 -12.36
C PHE A 143 -2.84 4.47 -13.50
N ALA A 144 -3.37 4.38 -14.74
CA ALA A 144 -2.90 5.19 -15.86
C ALA A 144 -3.03 6.69 -15.59
N GLN A 145 -4.16 7.13 -15.02
CA GLN A 145 -4.35 8.51 -14.57
C GLN A 145 -3.26 8.96 -13.58
N ALA A 146 -2.95 8.11 -12.59
CA ALA A 146 -1.92 8.43 -11.60
C ALA A 146 -0.53 8.57 -12.22
N LEU A 147 -0.26 7.87 -13.33
CA LEU A 147 1.01 7.90 -14.06
C LEU A 147 1.14 9.04 -15.07
N LEU A 148 0.07 9.79 -15.35
CA LEU A 148 0.13 10.93 -16.29
C LEU A 148 1.21 11.92 -15.88
N ASP A 149 1.95 12.41 -16.87
CA ASP A 149 3.08 13.33 -16.73
C ASP A 149 4.30 12.72 -16.01
N ASN A 150 4.41 11.39 -15.97
CA ASN A 150 5.54 10.64 -15.42
C ASN A 150 5.94 11.11 -14.00
N PRO A 151 5.08 10.92 -13.00
CA PRO A 151 5.32 11.40 -11.64
C PRO A 151 6.59 10.80 -11.04
N LYS A 152 7.18 11.50 -10.08
CA LYS A 152 8.33 11.04 -9.28
C LYS A 152 7.90 10.40 -7.96
N VAL A 153 6.77 10.83 -7.42
CA VAL A 153 6.14 10.25 -6.22
C VAL A 153 4.78 9.71 -6.63
N LEU A 154 4.51 8.46 -6.30
CA LEU A 154 3.26 7.78 -6.62
C LEU A 154 2.63 7.23 -5.34
N ILE A 155 1.42 7.66 -5.05
CA ILE A 155 0.64 7.22 -3.90
C ILE A 155 -0.51 6.36 -4.40
N LEU A 156 -0.56 5.10 -3.95
CA LEU A 156 -1.57 4.13 -4.35
C LEU A 156 -2.34 3.65 -3.11
N ASP A 157 -3.63 3.96 -3.07
CA ASP A 157 -4.51 3.57 -1.97
C ASP A 157 -5.38 2.39 -2.42
N GLU A 158 -5.10 1.19 -1.89
CA GLU A 158 -5.78 -0.08 -2.21
C GLU A 158 -5.81 -0.39 -3.72
N PRO A 159 -4.66 -0.39 -4.43
CA PRO A 159 -4.65 -0.48 -5.90
C PRO A 159 -5.18 -1.80 -6.46
N THR A 160 -5.28 -2.84 -5.64
CA THR A 160 -5.71 -4.20 -6.01
C THR A 160 -7.08 -4.57 -5.43
N ALA A 161 -7.73 -3.67 -4.70
CA ALA A 161 -9.01 -3.94 -4.06
C ALA A 161 -10.09 -4.32 -5.08
N GLY A 162 -10.86 -5.37 -4.78
CA GLY A 162 -11.96 -5.83 -5.65
C GLY A 162 -11.53 -6.53 -6.93
N LEU A 163 -10.22 -6.77 -7.12
CA LEU A 163 -9.72 -7.54 -8.26
C LEU A 163 -9.70 -9.05 -7.95
N ASP A 164 -10.00 -9.85 -8.98
CA ASP A 164 -9.75 -11.29 -8.95
C ASP A 164 -8.23 -11.58 -8.88
N PRO A 165 -7.80 -12.82 -8.51
CA PRO A 165 -6.39 -13.14 -8.31
C PRO A 165 -5.51 -12.87 -9.55
N GLU A 166 -6.00 -13.15 -10.76
CA GLU A 166 -5.25 -12.92 -12.01
C GLU A 166 -5.01 -11.42 -12.23
N LYS A 167 -6.06 -10.61 -12.10
CA LYS A 167 -5.99 -9.15 -12.28
C LYS A 167 -5.15 -8.48 -11.20
N ARG A 168 -5.15 -9.06 -9.99
CA ARG A 168 -4.28 -8.61 -8.89
C ARG A 168 -2.80 -8.82 -9.23
N ILE A 169 -2.43 -9.98 -9.78
CA ILE A 169 -1.07 -10.25 -10.26
C ILE A 169 -0.68 -9.25 -11.37
N GLU A 170 -1.56 -9.03 -12.36
CA GLU A 170 -1.32 -8.07 -13.43
C GLU A 170 -1.06 -6.65 -12.90
N MET A 171 -1.84 -6.20 -11.91
CA MET A 171 -1.68 -4.88 -11.31
C MET A 171 -0.36 -4.75 -10.55
N ARG A 172 0.02 -5.76 -9.76
CA ARG A 172 1.31 -5.78 -9.05
C ARG A 172 2.48 -5.69 -10.03
N ASN A 173 2.43 -6.48 -11.11
CA ASN A 173 3.47 -6.45 -12.14
C ASN A 173 3.59 -5.06 -12.80
N LEU A 174 2.45 -4.43 -13.09
CA LEU A 174 2.43 -3.06 -13.60
C LEU A 174 3.07 -2.08 -12.61
N ILE A 175 2.73 -2.14 -11.33
CA ILE A 175 3.32 -1.27 -10.30
C ILE A 175 4.84 -1.46 -10.24
N ALA A 176 5.30 -2.71 -10.20
CA ALA A 176 6.73 -3.05 -10.15
C ALA A 176 7.49 -2.52 -11.39
N GLU A 177 6.90 -2.64 -12.59
CA GLU A 177 7.50 -2.11 -13.84
C GLU A 177 7.72 -0.59 -13.77
N TYR A 178 6.81 0.14 -13.11
CA TYR A 178 6.90 1.59 -13.00
C TYR A 178 7.73 2.09 -11.82
N ALA A 179 8.26 1.21 -10.98
CA ALA A 179 8.99 1.60 -9.76
C ALA A 179 10.35 2.24 -10.04
N LYS A 180 10.95 1.99 -11.21
CA LYS A 180 12.26 2.54 -11.56
C LYS A 180 12.28 4.07 -11.43
N ASP A 181 13.22 4.59 -10.64
CA ASP A 181 13.41 6.03 -10.40
C ASP A 181 12.17 6.75 -9.84
N LYS A 182 11.32 6.06 -9.06
CA LYS A 182 10.14 6.63 -8.40
C LYS A 182 10.08 6.22 -6.94
N ILE A 183 9.46 7.07 -6.13
CA ILE A 183 9.03 6.71 -4.77
C ILE A 183 7.57 6.29 -4.87
N ILE A 184 7.27 5.03 -4.60
CA ILE A 184 5.91 4.48 -4.64
C ILE A 184 5.50 4.08 -3.23
N ILE A 185 4.38 4.63 -2.74
CA ILE A 185 3.80 4.25 -1.45
C ILE A 185 2.46 3.55 -1.74
N ILE A 186 2.35 2.32 -1.28
CA ILE A 186 1.14 1.48 -1.45
C ILE A 186 0.55 1.25 -0.07
N ALA A 187 -0.65 1.79 0.19
CA ALA A 187 -1.44 1.38 1.33
C ALA A 187 -2.40 0.27 0.91
N THR A 188 -2.36 -0.84 1.63
CA THR A 188 -3.27 -1.96 1.41
C THR A 188 -3.52 -2.73 2.70
N HIS A 189 -4.68 -3.40 2.78
CA HIS A 189 -4.96 -4.39 3.80
C HIS A 189 -4.59 -5.82 3.33
N VAL A 190 -4.24 -6.00 2.06
CA VAL A 190 -3.80 -7.26 1.49
C VAL A 190 -2.28 -7.35 1.58
N VAL A 191 -1.80 -7.95 2.66
CA VAL A 191 -0.37 -8.04 3.01
C VAL A 191 0.45 -8.70 1.90
N SER A 192 -0.07 -9.78 1.31
CA SER A 192 0.58 -10.53 0.22
C SER A 192 0.83 -9.70 -1.05
N ASP A 193 0.10 -8.61 -1.27
CA ASP A 193 0.32 -7.77 -2.45
C ASP A 193 1.61 -6.94 -2.35
N VAL A 194 1.94 -6.46 -1.16
CA VAL A 194 3.16 -5.70 -0.93
C VAL A 194 4.35 -6.59 -0.58
N GLU A 195 4.12 -7.77 0.01
CA GLU A 195 5.17 -8.74 0.28
C GLU A 195 6.03 -9.09 -0.94
N LEU A 196 5.38 -9.18 -2.11
CA LEU A 196 6.02 -9.60 -3.35
C LEU A 196 6.74 -8.48 -4.10
N ILE A 197 6.37 -7.23 -3.90
CA ILE A 197 6.88 -6.11 -4.72
C ILE A 197 7.51 -4.97 -3.92
N ALA A 198 7.30 -4.90 -2.59
CA ALA A 198 7.83 -3.82 -1.79
C ALA A 198 9.31 -4.03 -1.46
N ASP A 199 10.11 -2.97 -1.61
CA ASP A 199 11.50 -2.93 -1.13
C ASP A 199 11.54 -2.81 0.39
N LYS A 200 10.59 -2.04 0.96
CA LYS A 200 10.45 -1.82 2.40
C LYS A 200 8.98 -1.80 2.82
N ILE A 201 8.75 -2.21 4.05
CA ILE A 201 7.46 -2.14 4.73
C ILE A 201 7.52 -1.08 5.83
N LEU A 202 6.48 -0.25 5.88
CA LEU A 202 6.22 0.75 6.91
C LEU A 202 5.06 0.24 7.77
N LEU A 203 5.32 -0.17 9.00
CA LEU A 203 4.30 -0.62 9.94
C LEU A 203 3.81 0.57 10.76
N LEU A 204 2.55 0.94 10.58
CA LEU A 204 1.93 2.10 11.24
C LEU A 204 0.86 1.65 12.24
N LYS A 205 0.89 2.17 13.48
CA LYS A 205 -0.08 1.87 14.53
C LYS A 205 -0.38 3.11 15.38
N LYS A 206 -1.66 3.44 15.53
CA LYS A 206 -2.12 4.57 16.38
C LYS A 206 -1.38 5.89 16.09
N GLY A 207 -1.05 6.15 14.82
CA GLY A 207 -0.36 7.34 14.38
C GLY A 207 1.17 7.31 14.50
N GLU A 208 1.76 6.21 14.95
CA GLU A 208 3.19 6.03 15.14
C GLU A 208 3.77 5.01 14.15
N LEU A 209 5.02 5.21 13.72
CA LEU A 209 5.78 4.25 12.94
C LEU A 209 6.40 3.22 13.89
N LEU A 210 5.97 1.97 13.80
CA LEU A 210 6.53 0.89 14.61
C LEU A 210 7.82 0.30 14.01
N ALA A 211 7.87 0.21 12.69
CA ALA A 211 9.04 -0.32 11.99
C ALA A 211 9.09 0.20 10.53
N GLU A 212 10.32 0.37 10.03
CA GLU A 212 10.67 0.53 8.63
C GLU A 212 11.77 -0.47 8.31
N SER A 213 11.46 -1.49 7.50
CA SER A 213 12.45 -2.52 7.17
C SER A 213 12.08 -3.26 5.89
N SER A 214 13.02 -4.01 5.32
CA SER A 214 12.73 -4.92 4.22
C SER A 214 11.82 -6.07 4.66
N VAL A 215 11.09 -6.67 3.73
CA VAL A 215 10.28 -7.88 4.00
C VAL A 215 11.13 -8.97 4.62
N LEU A 216 12.34 -9.19 4.06
CA LEU A 216 13.27 -10.22 4.55
C LEU A 216 13.73 -9.98 6.00
N GLU A 217 14.02 -8.75 6.39
CA GLU A 217 14.43 -8.44 7.76
C GLU A 217 13.28 -8.59 8.74
N LEU A 218 12.08 -8.17 8.36
CA LEU A 218 10.87 -8.33 9.18
C LEU A 218 10.55 -9.80 9.41
N THR A 219 10.54 -10.61 8.37
CA THR A 219 10.28 -12.07 8.51
C THR A 219 11.37 -12.75 9.31
N LYS A 220 12.65 -12.42 9.09
CA LYS A 220 13.77 -12.95 9.90
C LYS A 220 13.64 -12.60 11.39
N SER A 221 13.07 -11.49 11.76
CA SER A 221 12.87 -11.10 13.16
C SER A 221 11.93 -12.04 13.94
N LEU A 222 11.15 -12.83 13.20
CA LEU A 222 10.24 -13.85 13.75
C LEU A 222 10.78 -15.30 13.62
N TYR A 223 12.00 -15.50 13.16
CA TYR A 223 12.59 -16.86 13.15
C TYR A 223 12.61 -17.45 14.55
N GLY A 224 12.22 -18.73 14.67
CA GLY A 224 12.04 -19.43 15.94
C GLY A 224 10.78 -19.06 16.72
N LYS A 225 9.95 -18.10 16.21
CA LYS A 225 8.69 -17.71 16.87
C LYS A 225 7.44 -18.18 16.12
N VAL A 226 7.58 -18.68 14.92
CA VAL A 226 6.45 -19.17 14.12
C VAL A 226 6.58 -20.67 13.95
N CYS A 227 5.54 -21.39 14.33
CA CYS A 227 5.51 -22.83 14.23
C CYS A 227 4.14 -23.36 13.81
N GLU A 228 4.14 -24.56 13.28
CA GLU A 228 2.97 -25.33 12.88
C GLU A 228 2.74 -26.48 13.84
N LEU A 229 1.49 -26.72 14.22
CA LEU A 229 1.11 -27.88 15.01
C LEU A 229 -0.18 -28.51 14.52
N GLU A 230 -0.34 -29.81 14.70
CA GLU A 230 -1.60 -30.51 14.46
C GLU A 230 -2.60 -30.13 15.58
N VAL A 231 -3.80 -29.79 15.19
CA VAL A 231 -4.87 -29.39 16.13
C VAL A 231 -5.58 -30.67 16.61
N GLU A 232 -5.25 -31.10 17.82
CA GLU A 232 -5.85 -32.28 18.48
C GLU A 232 -6.99 -31.86 19.44
N GLU A 233 -7.09 -30.58 19.81
CA GLU A 233 -8.10 -30.01 20.72
C GLU A 233 -9.02 -29.00 19.99
N GLU A 234 -10.02 -28.45 20.67
CA GLU A 234 -10.89 -27.43 20.11
C GLU A 234 -10.09 -26.14 19.81
N LEU A 235 -10.32 -25.53 18.63
CA LEU A 235 -9.60 -24.33 18.19
C LEU A 235 -9.72 -23.18 19.20
N GLU A 236 -10.86 -23.03 19.88
CA GLU A 236 -11.07 -22.01 20.90
C GLU A 236 -10.09 -22.13 22.10
N ILE A 237 -9.69 -23.35 22.44
CA ILE A 237 -8.70 -23.58 23.50
C ILE A 237 -7.31 -23.16 23.01
N LEU A 238 -7.00 -23.50 21.77
CA LEU A 238 -5.73 -23.11 21.13
C LEU A 238 -5.60 -21.59 20.97
N GLU A 239 -6.67 -20.90 20.57
CA GLU A 239 -6.73 -19.44 20.44
C GLU A 239 -6.52 -18.70 21.77
N LYS A 240 -6.92 -19.30 22.89
CA LYS A 240 -6.65 -18.75 24.22
C LYS A 240 -5.18 -18.89 24.64
N LYS A 241 -4.50 -19.95 24.14
CA LYS A 241 -3.09 -20.23 24.46
C LYS A 241 -2.13 -19.48 23.56
N TYR A 242 -2.41 -19.47 22.26
CA TYR A 242 -1.48 -18.98 21.23
C TYR A 242 -2.13 -17.99 20.28
N ARG A 243 -1.32 -17.15 19.64
CA ARG A 243 -1.74 -16.37 18.48
C ARG A 243 -1.78 -17.26 17.25
N ILE A 244 -2.96 -17.58 16.77
CA ILE A 244 -3.12 -18.33 15.52
C ILE A 244 -3.01 -17.36 14.34
N SER A 245 -2.07 -17.63 13.44
CA SER A 245 -1.86 -16.90 12.18
C SER A 245 -2.78 -17.47 11.10
N SER A 246 -2.81 -18.78 10.95
CA SER A 246 -3.69 -19.45 9.99
C SER A 246 -4.08 -20.84 10.48
N VAL A 247 -5.23 -21.35 9.98
CA VAL A 247 -5.69 -22.72 10.17
C VAL A 247 -5.97 -23.32 8.80
N TYR A 248 -5.49 -24.52 8.55
CA TYR A 248 -5.68 -25.19 7.28
C TYR A 248 -5.75 -26.70 7.42
N ARG A 249 -6.23 -27.37 6.38
CA ARG A 249 -6.32 -28.84 6.33
C ARG A 249 -5.26 -29.40 5.39
N ARG A 250 -4.59 -30.46 5.85
CA ARG A 250 -3.64 -31.26 5.08
C ARG A 250 -3.85 -32.74 5.41
N GLU A 251 -4.08 -33.58 4.41
CA GLU A 251 -4.25 -35.04 4.55
C GLU A 251 -5.30 -35.46 5.59
N GLY A 252 -6.42 -34.75 5.63
CA GLY A 252 -7.55 -35.04 6.54
C GLY A 252 -7.39 -34.51 7.97
N LYS A 253 -6.22 -33.94 8.31
CA LYS A 253 -5.91 -33.35 9.61
C LYS A 253 -5.98 -31.83 9.56
N ILE A 254 -6.20 -31.21 10.71
CA ILE A 254 -6.21 -29.77 10.88
C ILE A 254 -4.88 -29.32 11.47
N TYR A 255 -4.28 -28.32 10.87
CA TYR A 255 -3.04 -27.67 11.33
C TYR A 255 -3.30 -26.21 11.65
N ALA A 256 -2.62 -25.71 12.68
CA ALA A 256 -2.59 -24.31 13.02
C ALA A 256 -1.17 -23.79 12.93
N LYS A 257 -0.98 -22.67 12.22
CA LYS A 257 0.23 -21.87 12.26
C LYS A 257 0.08 -20.87 13.38
N ILE A 258 0.97 -20.90 14.36
CA ILE A 258 0.91 -20.07 15.56
C ILE A 258 2.16 -19.20 15.70
N ILE A 259 1.99 -18.07 16.37
CA ILE A 259 3.05 -17.11 16.66
C ILE A 259 3.28 -17.09 18.17
N LEU A 260 4.50 -17.46 18.59
CA LEU A 260 4.91 -17.47 19.97
C LEU A 260 5.22 -16.06 20.48
N LYS A 261 4.88 -15.78 21.73
CA LYS A 261 5.32 -14.56 22.41
C LYS A 261 6.81 -14.67 22.75
N THR A 262 7.44 -13.53 22.98
CA THR A 262 8.86 -13.51 23.37
C THR A 262 9.05 -14.29 24.69
N GLY A 263 9.91 -15.32 24.67
CA GLY A 263 10.19 -16.17 25.81
C GLY A 263 9.29 -17.41 25.95
N GLU A 264 8.27 -17.58 25.11
CA GLU A 264 7.50 -18.82 25.04
C GLU A 264 8.33 -19.95 24.43
N LYS A 265 8.18 -21.15 24.97
CA LYS A 265 8.84 -22.36 24.44
C LYS A 265 8.00 -22.94 23.31
N LEU A 266 8.68 -23.57 22.35
CA LEU A 266 8.04 -24.34 21.30
C LEU A 266 7.14 -25.43 21.93
N PRO A 267 5.86 -25.53 21.55
CA PRO A 267 4.96 -26.58 22.02
C PRO A 267 5.47 -27.96 21.62
N GLU A 268 5.19 -28.98 22.46
CA GLU A 268 5.44 -30.37 22.09
C GLU A 268 4.76 -30.70 20.75
N LYS A 269 5.47 -31.39 19.86
CA LYS A 269 5.03 -31.75 18.50
C LYS A 269 4.88 -30.57 17.50
N ALA A 270 5.15 -29.33 17.89
CA ALA A 270 5.16 -28.21 16.93
C ALA A 270 6.45 -28.23 16.10
N VAL A 271 6.31 -27.87 14.83
CA VAL A 271 7.43 -27.77 13.88
C VAL A 271 7.65 -26.29 13.54
N GLU A 272 8.88 -25.83 13.68
CA GLU A 272 9.23 -24.46 13.25
C GLU A 272 9.02 -24.30 11.74
N VAL A 273 8.39 -23.20 11.33
CA VAL A 273 8.16 -22.86 9.92
C VAL A 273 8.64 -21.44 9.63
N TYR A 274 8.94 -21.20 8.35
CA TYR A 274 9.37 -19.86 7.92
C TYR A 274 8.21 -18.86 8.05
N PRO A 275 8.46 -17.72 8.72
CA PRO A 275 7.48 -16.63 8.79
C PRO A 275 7.26 -15.96 7.43
N ASP A 276 6.03 -15.53 7.18
CA ASP A 276 5.66 -14.62 6.10
C ASP A 276 5.30 -13.23 6.63
N LEU A 277 4.98 -12.31 5.73
CA LEU A 277 4.63 -10.95 6.14
C LEU A 277 3.26 -10.87 6.86
N GLU A 278 2.36 -11.85 6.66
CA GLU A 278 1.10 -11.94 7.42
C GLU A 278 1.38 -12.28 8.89
N ASP A 279 2.34 -13.17 9.17
CA ASP A 279 2.79 -13.45 10.54
C ASP A 279 3.36 -12.20 11.22
N VAL A 280 4.18 -11.44 10.48
CA VAL A 280 4.71 -10.15 10.96
C VAL A 280 3.57 -9.19 11.28
N TYR A 281 2.61 -9.05 10.36
CA TYR A 281 1.45 -8.19 10.58
C TYR A 281 0.69 -8.59 11.85
N LEU A 282 0.39 -9.87 12.02
CA LEU A 282 -0.31 -10.37 13.19
C LEU A 282 0.51 -10.23 14.48
N TYR A 283 1.81 -10.41 14.40
CA TYR A 283 2.70 -10.21 15.55
C TYR A 283 2.66 -8.78 16.09
N TYR A 284 2.67 -7.77 15.22
CA TYR A 284 2.66 -6.36 15.62
C TYR A 284 1.26 -5.82 15.96
N PHE A 285 0.21 -6.36 15.34
CA PHE A 285 -1.12 -5.75 15.41
C PHE A 285 -2.17 -6.54 16.17
N ARG A 286 -2.13 -7.88 16.17
CA ARG A 286 -3.08 -8.74 16.89
C ARG A 286 -2.60 -8.94 18.33
N GLY A 287 -3.35 -8.46 19.34
CA GLY A 287 -3.08 -8.65 20.77
C GLY A 287 -2.52 -7.45 21.52
N SER A 288 -2.78 -6.23 21.04
CA SER A 288 -2.53 -4.97 21.75
C SER A 288 -3.85 -4.26 22.12
N GLU A 289 -4.90 -5.03 22.34
CA GLU A 289 -6.16 -4.56 22.96
C GLU A 289 -6.22 -4.98 24.44
N GLU A 290 -5.08 -4.95 25.14
CA GLU A 290 -5.04 -4.94 26.61
C GLU A 290 -4.42 -3.65 27.11
#